data_9e533d65a3103dca483d207f371a98e7
#
_entry.id   9e533d65a3103dca483d207f371a98e7
#
_cell.length_a   1.000
_cell.length_b   1.000
_cell.length_c   1.000
_cell.angle_alpha   90.00
_cell.angle_beta   90.00
_cell.angle_gamma   90.00
#
_symmetry.space_group_name_H-M   'P 1'
#
loop_
_entity.id
_entity.type
_entity.pdbx_description
1 polymer ?
#
loop_
_entity_poly.entity_id
_entity_poly.type
_entity_poly.pdbx_seq_one_letter_code
_entity_poly.pdbx_strand_id
1 'polypeptide(L)'
;MRLEDISYLVFSSTAAVYGEPEKVPIIETDPYNPTNVYGQTKLMIEMMLEQFHRAYGLNYAALRYFNAAGASPDGTIGEDHHPETHLIPLILQAAAGRRASIGIFGTDYSTPDGTCIRDYIHVTDLAEAHCRVLDYLVKGGKSQSFNLGSQHGFSVREMIEAAKKVTGRDFAV
;
A
#
# COMPACT_ATOMS: atom_id res chain seq x y z
N MET A 1 -19.97 -15.87 2.16
CA MET A 1 -19.65 -15.76 3.58
C MET A 1 -20.85 -16.17 4.43
N ARG A 2 -21.98 -15.45 4.39
CA ARG A 2 -23.14 -15.80 5.23
C ARG A 2 -23.70 -17.20 4.97
N LEU A 3 -23.73 -17.67 3.72
CA LEU A 3 -24.19 -19.02 3.36
C LEU A 3 -23.22 -20.13 3.79
N GLU A 4 -21.96 -19.80 4.05
CA GLU A 4 -20.87 -20.72 4.38
C GLU A 4 -20.37 -20.52 5.83
N ASP A 5 -21.15 -19.84 6.65
CA ASP A 5 -20.86 -19.54 8.07
C ASP A 5 -19.46 -18.93 8.33
N ILE A 6 -18.96 -18.16 7.37
CA ILE A 6 -17.67 -17.46 7.51
C ILE A 6 -17.87 -16.22 8.37
N SER A 7 -17.24 -16.21 9.53
CA SER A 7 -17.42 -15.18 10.58
C SER A 7 -16.34 -14.12 10.60
N TYR A 8 -15.22 -14.33 9.89
CA TYR A 8 -14.06 -13.42 9.90
C TYR A 8 -13.65 -13.04 8.49
N LEU A 9 -13.32 -11.77 8.29
CA LEU A 9 -12.82 -11.25 7.02
C LEU A 9 -11.66 -10.27 7.26
N VAL A 10 -10.53 -10.52 6.62
CA VAL A 10 -9.47 -9.52 6.47
C VAL A 10 -9.57 -8.95 5.07
N PHE A 11 -9.75 -7.63 4.96
CA PHE A 11 -9.92 -6.94 3.70
C PHE A 11 -8.68 -6.10 3.37
N SER A 12 -8.10 -6.37 2.22
CA SER A 12 -7.04 -5.55 1.64
C SER A 12 -7.61 -4.23 1.13
N SER A 13 -7.58 -3.22 1.99
CA SER A 13 -7.97 -1.85 1.70
C SER A 13 -6.76 -1.01 1.25
N THR A 14 -6.85 0.29 1.30
CA THR A 14 -5.83 1.21 0.81
C THR A 14 -5.82 2.52 1.58
N ALA A 15 -4.66 3.16 1.73
CA ALA A 15 -4.55 4.53 2.21
C ALA A 15 -5.18 5.56 1.25
N ALA A 16 -5.45 5.21 -0.01
CA ALA A 16 -6.14 6.08 -0.95
C ALA A 16 -7.58 6.47 -0.54
N VAL A 17 -8.15 5.83 0.49
CA VAL A 17 -9.44 6.24 1.10
C VAL A 17 -9.36 7.62 1.75
N TYR A 18 -8.18 8.05 2.18
CA TYR A 18 -7.97 9.37 2.79
C TYR A 18 -7.82 10.49 1.76
N GLY A 19 -7.44 10.17 0.51
CA GLY A 19 -7.13 11.16 -0.52
C GLY A 19 -5.84 11.92 -0.22
N GLU A 20 -5.89 13.25 -0.30
CA GLU A 20 -4.78 14.12 0.05
C GLU A 20 -4.91 14.56 1.52
N PRO A 21 -4.04 14.07 2.42
CA PRO A 21 -4.15 14.35 3.84
C PRO A 21 -3.70 15.77 4.15
N GLU A 22 -4.42 16.44 5.05
CA GLU A 22 -4.00 17.75 5.58
C GLU A 22 -2.80 17.66 6.53
N LYS A 23 -2.59 16.50 7.12
CA LYS A 23 -1.53 16.22 8.10
C LYS A 23 -0.89 14.87 7.85
N VAL A 24 0.39 14.77 8.20
CA VAL A 24 1.14 13.51 8.25
C VAL A 24 1.78 13.39 9.64
N PRO A 25 1.85 12.18 10.21
CA PRO A 25 1.36 10.91 9.68
C PRO A 25 -0.18 10.81 9.67
N ILE A 26 -0.72 10.06 8.70
CA ILE A 26 -2.15 9.77 8.58
C ILE A 26 -2.53 8.75 9.68
N ILE A 27 -3.64 9.02 10.37
CA ILE A 27 -4.18 8.11 11.39
C ILE A 27 -5.56 7.55 10.97
N GLU A 28 -6.00 6.45 11.58
CA GLU A 28 -7.23 5.74 11.18
C GLU A 28 -8.49 6.57 11.36
N THR A 29 -8.45 7.61 12.20
CA THR A 29 -9.57 8.54 12.45
C THR A 29 -9.60 9.73 11.51
N ASP A 30 -8.64 9.87 10.61
CA ASP A 30 -8.64 10.97 9.64
C ASP A 30 -9.82 10.85 8.66
N PRO A 31 -10.35 11.97 8.18
CA PRO A 31 -11.50 11.98 7.30
C PRO A 31 -11.22 11.27 5.98
N TYR A 32 -12.26 10.61 5.45
CA TYR A 32 -12.18 9.97 4.14
C TYR A 32 -12.52 10.98 3.05
N ASN A 33 -11.63 11.11 2.09
CA ASN A 33 -11.81 11.98 0.92
C ASN A 33 -11.08 11.42 -0.32
N PRO A 34 -11.44 10.21 -0.80
CA PRO A 34 -10.73 9.58 -1.91
C PRO A 34 -10.79 10.45 -3.16
N THR A 35 -9.65 10.69 -3.78
CA THR A 35 -9.49 11.54 -4.98
C THR A 35 -9.54 10.75 -6.29
N ASN A 36 -9.68 9.43 -6.22
CA ASN A 36 -9.75 8.55 -7.38
C ASN A 36 -10.77 7.42 -7.20
N VAL A 37 -11.17 6.82 -8.33
CA VAL A 37 -12.18 5.74 -8.35
C VAL A 37 -11.74 4.53 -7.53
N TYR A 38 -10.44 4.18 -7.56
CA TYR A 38 -9.91 3.05 -6.79
C TYR A 38 -10.11 3.25 -5.28
N GLY A 39 -9.69 4.39 -4.73
CA GLY A 39 -9.92 4.73 -3.32
C GLY A 39 -11.41 4.75 -2.97
N GLN A 40 -12.25 5.30 -3.85
CA GLN A 40 -13.70 5.32 -3.66
C GLN A 40 -14.28 3.91 -3.58
N THR A 41 -13.91 2.98 -4.47
CA THR A 41 -14.42 1.61 -4.43
C THR A 41 -14.00 0.87 -3.17
N LYS A 42 -12.78 1.07 -2.69
CA LYS A 42 -12.29 0.47 -1.44
C LYS A 42 -13.04 1.02 -0.22
N LEU A 43 -13.27 2.33 -0.17
CA LEU A 43 -14.09 2.96 0.88
C LEU A 43 -15.52 2.41 0.91
N MET A 44 -16.15 2.26 -0.25
CA MET A 44 -17.49 1.66 -0.34
C MET A 44 -17.53 0.25 0.25
N ILE A 45 -16.50 -0.56 0.01
CA ILE A 45 -16.41 -1.91 0.60
C ILE A 45 -16.26 -1.81 2.13
N GLU A 46 -15.41 -0.93 2.66
CA GLU A 46 -15.29 -0.74 4.10
C GLU A 46 -16.63 -0.35 4.75
N MET A 47 -17.36 0.57 4.13
CA MET A 47 -18.71 0.95 4.59
C MET A 47 -19.68 -0.24 4.57
N MET A 48 -19.62 -1.09 3.54
CA MET A 48 -20.43 -2.32 3.47
C MET A 48 -20.04 -3.28 4.59
N LEU A 49 -18.74 -3.49 4.85
CA LEU A 49 -18.28 -4.39 5.91
C LEU A 49 -18.78 -3.95 7.28
N GLU A 50 -18.79 -2.65 7.56
CA GLU A 50 -19.37 -2.11 8.78
C GLU A 50 -20.87 -2.43 8.92
N GLN A 51 -21.65 -2.29 7.83
CA GLN A 51 -23.07 -2.66 7.86
C GLN A 51 -23.27 -4.17 8.04
N PHE A 52 -22.46 -5.00 7.39
CA PHE A 52 -22.51 -6.46 7.58
C PHE A 52 -22.10 -6.87 8.99
N HIS A 53 -21.14 -6.20 9.59
CA HIS A 53 -20.81 -6.39 11.01
C HIS A 53 -22.01 -6.10 11.92
N ARG A 54 -22.65 -4.92 11.74
CA ARG A 54 -23.82 -4.52 12.54
C ARG A 54 -25.03 -5.43 12.35
N ALA A 55 -25.29 -5.85 11.11
CA ALA A 55 -26.49 -6.60 10.80
C ALA A 55 -26.37 -8.12 11.03
N TYR A 56 -25.17 -8.68 10.89
CA TYR A 56 -24.96 -10.12 10.86
C TYR A 56 -23.81 -10.63 11.72
N GLY A 57 -23.13 -9.74 12.45
CA GLY A 57 -22.02 -10.14 13.33
C GLY A 57 -20.75 -10.56 12.58
N LEU A 58 -20.59 -10.19 11.28
CA LEU A 58 -19.36 -10.43 10.54
C LEU A 58 -18.21 -9.64 11.19
N ASN A 59 -17.20 -10.33 11.71
CA ASN A 59 -16.00 -9.67 12.21
C ASN A 59 -15.04 -9.36 11.07
N TYR A 60 -14.55 -8.13 10.99
CA TYR A 60 -13.66 -7.73 9.91
C TYR A 60 -12.50 -6.87 10.39
N ALA A 61 -11.42 -6.90 9.61
CA ALA A 61 -10.38 -5.89 9.66
C ALA A 61 -10.08 -5.40 8.25
N ALA A 62 -10.04 -4.07 8.06
CA ALA A 62 -9.64 -3.46 6.82
C ALA A 62 -8.19 -2.95 6.96
N LEU A 63 -7.27 -3.49 6.16
CA LEU A 63 -5.86 -3.12 6.16
C LEU A 63 -5.62 -2.06 5.09
N ARG A 64 -5.43 -0.81 5.52
CA ARG A 64 -5.17 0.36 4.65
C ARG A 64 -3.68 0.53 4.48
N TYR A 65 -3.10 -0.15 3.51
CA TYR A 65 -1.68 0.00 3.23
C TYR A 65 -1.42 1.03 2.13
N PHE A 66 -0.19 1.52 2.13
CA PHE A 66 0.32 2.50 1.17
C PHE A 66 0.85 1.76 -0.07
N ASN A 67 2.14 1.86 -0.38
CA ASN A 67 2.68 1.21 -1.57
C ASN A 67 3.33 -0.12 -1.18
N ALA A 68 2.72 -1.22 -1.57
CA ALA A 68 3.32 -2.53 -1.42
C ALA A 68 4.57 -2.64 -2.30
N ALA A 69 5.65 -3.18 -1.76
CA ALA A 69 6.92 -3.29 -2.45
C ALA A 69 7.70 -4.53 -2.00
N GLY A 70 8.65 -4.94 -2.82
CA GLY A 70 9.53 -6.06 -2.50
C GLY A 70 9.08 -7.38 -3.09
N ALA A 71 9.77 -8.44 -2.70
CA ALA A 71 9.56 -9.80 -3.17
C ALA A 71 9.82 -10.78 -2.03
N SER A 72 9.47 -12.05 -2.24
CA SER A 72 9.83 -13.12 -1.33
C SER A 72 11.36 -13.19 -1.15
N PRO A 73 11.87 -13.36 0.09
CA PRO A 73 13.30 -13.37 0.37
C PRO A 73 14.08 -14.47 -0.39
N ASP A 74 13.42 -15.58 -0.72
CA ASP A 74 13.98 -16.69 -1.49
C ASP A 74 13.93 -16.47 -3.02
N GLY A 75 13.35 -15.34 -3.46
CA GLY A 75 13.21 -14.98 -4.88
C GLY A 75 12.20 -15.81 -5.67
N THR A 76 11.40 -16.65 -5.02
CA THR A 76 10.41 -17.52 -5.71
C THR A 76 9.14 -16.80 -6.09
N ILE A 77 8.79 -15.71 -5.38
CA ILE A 77 7.58 -14.90 -5.60
C ILE A 77 7.98 -13.44 -5.68
N GLY A 78 7.53 -12.78 -6.74
CA GLY A 78 7.76 -11.35 -6.97
C GLY A 78 6.59 -10.72 -7.70
N GLU A 79 6.72 -9.42 -7.97
CA GLU A 79 5.73 -8.69 -8.76
C GLU A 79 5.91 -9.00 -10.25
N ASP A 80 4.82 -9.42 -10.90
CA ASP A 80 4.73 -9.64 -12.35
C ASP A 80 3.45 -8.97 -12.87
N HIS A 81 3.49 -7.63 -12.92
CA HIS A 81 2.37 -6.80 -13.35
C HIS A 81 2.54 -6.35 -14.79
N HIS A 82 1.51 -6.51 -15.63
CA HIS A 82 1.58 -6.13 -17.03
C HIS A 82 0.34 -5.35 -17.48
N PRO A 83 0.46 -4.11 -18.01
CA PRO A 83 1.69 -3.31 -18.08
C PRO A 83 2.15 -2.83 -16.72
N GLU A 84 3.49 -2.82 -16.49
CA GLU A 84 4.06 -2.34 -15.24
C GLU A 84 3.96 -0.82 -15.10
N THR A 85 3.50 -0.36 -13.95
CA THR A 85 3.30 1.06 -13.65
C THR A 85 3.88 1.50 -12.31
N HIS A 86 4.34 0.55 -11.48
CA HIS A 86 4.86 0.84 -10.16
C HIS A 86 6.32 1.31 -10.22
N LEU A 87 6.66 2.29 -9.39
CA LEU A 87 7.95 2.98 -9.45
C LEU A 87 9.14 2.04 -9.27
N ILE A 88 9.14 1.20 -8.23
CA ILE A 88 10.29 0.33 -7.91
C ILE A 88 10.58 -0.67 -9.02
N PRO A 89 9.61 -1.45 -9.54
CA PRO A 89 9.84 -2.32 -10.69
C PRO A 89 10.36 -1.57 -11.93
N LEU A 90 9.82 -0.38 -12.23
CA LEU A 90 10.28 0.43 -13.36
C LEU A 90 11.73 0.91 -13.19
N ILE A 91 12.14 1.32 -12.00
CA ILE A 91 13.53 1.66 -11.68
C ILE A 91 14.44 0.44 -11.87
N LEU A 92 14.02 -0.73 -11.36
CA LEU A 92 14.80 -1.96 -11.50
C LEU A 92 14.89 -2.43 -12.95
N GLN A 93 13.86 -2.24 -13.76
CA GLN A 93 13.92 -2.48 -15.21
C GLN A 93 14.95 -1.56 -15.90
N ALA A 94 15.03 -0.28 -15.50
CA ALA A 94 16.06 0.64 -16.02
C ALA A 94 17.45 0.20 -15.59
N ALA A 95 17.66 -0.16 -14.32
CA ALA A 95 18.92 -0.69 -13.83
C ALA A 95 19.34 -2.01 -14.50
N ALA A 96 18.38 -2.84 -14.90
CA ALA A 96 18.63 -4.08 -15.64
C ALA A 96 18.85 -3.87 -17.15
N GLY A 97 18.74 -2.62 -17.64
CA GLY A 97 18.85 -2.31 -19.07
C GLY A 97 17.65 -2.75 -19.91
N ARG A 98 16.55 -3.13 -19.27
CA ARG A 98 15.28 -3.53 -19.93
C ARG A 98 14.41 -2.32 -20.30
N ARG A 99 14.77 -1.15 -19.77
CA ARG A 99 14.12 0.14 -20.02
C ARG A 99 15.19 1.20 -20.24
N ALA A 100 14.98 2.09 -21.20
CA ALA A 100 15.96 3.11 -21.61
C ALA A 100 16.21 4.14 -20.49
N SER A 101 15.17 4.57 -19.80
CA SER A 101 15.24 5.56 -18.72
C SER A 101 14.08 5.44 -17.75
N ILE A 102 14.20 6.05 -16.58
CA ILE A 102 13.09 6.27 -15.64
C ILE A 102 12.68 7.75 -15.67
N GLY A 103 11.38 8.04 -15.77
CA GLY A 103 10.88 9.41 -15.75
C GLY A 103 10.53 9.87 -14.36
N ILE A 104 10.86 11.11 -14.01
CA ILE A 104 10.35 11.81 -12.83
C ILE A 104 9.18 12.69 -13.30
N PHE A 105 7.97 12.36 -12.79
CA PHE A 105 6.74 13.07 -13.15
C PHE A 105 6.42 14.16 -12.12
N GLY A 106 6.95 15.36 -12.34
CA GLY A 106 6.83 16.52 -11.46
C GLY A 106 8.06 16.74 -10.57
N THR A 107 8.50 17.99 -10.54
CA THR A 107 9.65 18.45 -9.75
C THR A 107 9.33 19.70 -8.93
N ASP A 108 8.05 20.01 -8.81
CA ASP A 108 7.47 21.20 -8.18
C ASP A 108 6.57 20.87 -6.97
N TYR A 109 6.67 19.63 -6.45
CA TYR A 109 6.00 19.27 -5.20
C TYR A 109 6.62 20.02 -4.01
N SER A 110 5.80 20.34 -3.01
CA SER A 110 6.24 20.95 -1.75
C SER A 110 6.96 19.93 -0.85
N THR A 111 8.09 19.41 -1.34
CA THR A 111 8.94 18.39 -0.71
C THR A 111 10.40 18.86 -0.76
N PRO A 112 11.33 18.31 0.04
CA PRO A 112 12.72 18.76 0.09
C PRO A 112 13.46 18.72 -1.25
N ASP A 113 13.13 17.77 -2.15
CA ASP A 113 13.78 17.62 -3.45
C ASP A 113 12.84 17.90 -4.65
N GLY A 114 11.64 18.37 -4.36
CA GLY A 114 10.62 18.73 -5.35
C GLY A 114 9.89 17.52 -5.96
N THR A 115 10.24 16.28 -5.58
CA THR A 115 9.58 15.09 -6.12
C THR A 115 8.57 14.50 -5.13
N CYS A 116 7.63 13.70 -5.64
CA CYS A 116 6.58 13.09 -4.85
C CYS A 116 7.15 12.15 -3.78
N ILE A 117 6.62 12.21 -2.56
CA ILE A 117 6.96 11.31 -1.45
C ILE A 117 5.88 10.24 -1.31
N ARG A 118 6.30 8.99 -1.11
CA ARG A 118 5.43 7.84 -0.87
C ARG A 118 5.97 6.97 0.26
N ASP A 119 5.06 6.43 1.07
CA ASP A 119 5.38 5.40 2.04
C ASP A 119 5.33 4.01 1.37
N TYR A 120 6.32 3.17 1.64
CA TYR A 120 6.44 1.82 1.11
C TYR A 120 6.44 0.80 2.25
N ILE A 121 5.71 -0.29 2.06
CA ILE A 121 5.68 -1.40 3.00
C ILE A 121 6.05 -2.70 2.29
N HIS A 122 6.93 -3.49 2.90
CA HIS A 122 7.38 -4.73 2.28
C HIS A 122 6.25 -5.78 2.27
N VAL A 123 6.16 -6.57 1.20
CA VAL A 123 5.10 -7.58 1.02
C VAL A 123 5.11 -8.65 2.11
N THR A 124 6.28 -8.97 2.70
CA THR A 124 6.36 -9.89 3.85
C THR A 124 5.72 -9.32 5.10
N ASP A 125 5.89 -8.01 5.36
CA ASP A 125 5.27 -7.34 6.50
C ASP A 125 3.75 -7.24 6.31
N LEU A 126 3.31 -7.02 5.06
CA LEU A 126 1.88 -7.09 4.73
C LEU A 126 1.31 -8.49 4.97
N ALA A 127 2.00 -9.54 4.54
CA ALA A 127 1.56 -10.93 4.76
C ALA A 127 1.46 -11.24 6.26
N GLU A 128 2.47 -10.84 7.04
CA GLU A 128 2.46 -11.00 8.49
C GLU A 128 1.32 -10.21 9.14
N ALA A 129 1.07 -8.98 8.72
CA ALA A 129 -0.03 -8.16 9.22
C ALA A 129 -1.39 -8.82 8.97
N HIS A 130 -1.60 -9.44 7.79
CA HIS A 130 -2.83 -10.19 7.50
C HIS A 130 -3.01 -11.37 8.47
N CYS A 131 -1.96 -12.13 8.74
CA CYS A 131 -2.01 -13.23 9.71
C CYS A 131 -2.29 -12.71 11.13
N ARG A 132 -1.56 -11.69 11.58
CA ARG A 132 -1.71 -11.12 12.93
C ARG A 132 -3.10 -10.54 13.17
N VAL A 133 -3.68 -9.86 12.17
CA VAL A 133 -5.01 -9.27 12.32
C VAL A 133 -6.12 -10.33 12.28
N LEU A 134 -5.94 -11.42 11.54
CA LEU A 134 -6.86 -12.56 11.61
C LEU A 134 -6.84 -13.19 13.00
N ASP A 135 -5.66 -13.43 13.56
CA ASP A 135 -5.51 -13.91 14.94
C ASP A 135 -6.14 -12.96 15.97
N TYR A 136 -5.97 -11.65 15.76
CA TYR A 136 -6.61 -10.64 16.60
C TYR A 136 -8.14 -10.77 16.58
N LEU A 137 -8.75 -10.90 15.40
CA LEU A 137 -10.20 -11.06 15.26
C LEU A 137 -10.69 -12.38 15.90
N VAL A 138 -9.98 -13.49 15.67
CA VAL A 138 -10.33 -14.81 16.25
C VAL A 138 -10.28 -14.80 17.78
N LYS A 139 -9.37 -14.02 18.37
CA LYS A 139 -9.24 -13.81 19.82
C LYS A 139 -10.26 -12.81 20.38
N GLY A 140 -11.24 -12.38 19.61
CA GLY A 140 -12.31 -11.46 20.04
C GLY A 140 -11.95 -9.97 19.89
N GLY A 141 -10.96 -9.65 19.07
CA GLY A 141 -10.62 -8.27 18.74
C GLY A 141 -11.78 -7.56 18.00
N LYS A 142 -11.87 -6.25 18.16
CA LYS A 142 -12.93 -5.44 17.54
C LYS A 142 -12.74 -5.30 16.04
N SER A 143 -13.85 -5.32 15.31
CA SER A 143 -13.85 -4.97 13.89
C SER A 143 -13.45 -3.50 13.68
N GLN A 144 -12.40 -3.27 12.90
CA GLN A 144 -11.87 -1.92 12.63
C GLN A 144 -10.92 -1.91 11.43
N SER A 145 -10.49 -0.70 11.05
CA SER A 145 -9.44 -0.49 10.05
C SER A 145 -8.09 -0.26 10.73
N PHE A 146 -7.01 -0.61 10.02
CA PHE A 146 -5.62 -0.41 10.45
C PHE A 146 -4.80 0.16 9.30
N ASN A 147 -4.05 1.22 9.57
CA ASN A 147 -3.06 1.74 8.62
C ASN A 147 -1.79 0.89 8.67
N LEU A 148 -1.28 0.54 7.51
CA LEU A 148 -0.04 -0.22 7.38
C LEU A 148 0.96 0.55 6.50
N GLY A 149 1.96 1.13 7.12
CA GLY A 149 3.04 1.87 6.50
C GLY A 149 4.32 1.75 7.31
N SER A 150 5.42 2.28 6.77
CA SER A 150 6.73 2.29 7.44
C SER A 150 6.90 3.51 8.36
N GLN A 151 5.94 4.43 8.38
CA GLN A 151 6.01 5.75 9.03
C GLN A 151 7.06 6.70 8.42
N HIS A 152 7.71 6.29 7.36
CA HIS A 152 8.69 7.09 6.62
C HIS A 152 8.31 7.13 5.15
N GLY A 153 8.25 8.33 4.60
CA GLY A 153 8.09 8.51 3.17
C GLY A 153 9.45 8.62 2.48
N PHE A 154 9.51 8.13 1.25
CA PHE A 154 10.68 8.26 0.38
C PHE A 154 10.27 9.02 -0.88
N SER A 155 11.11 9.96 -1.29
CA SER A 155 10.91 10.67 -2.55
C SER A 155 11.28 9.80 -3.76
N VAL A 156 10.79 10.20 -4.94
CA VAL A 156 11.17 9.49 -6.18
C VAL A 156 12.67 9.53 -6.39
N ARG A 157 13.34 10.64 -6.10
CA ARG A 157 14.82 10.77 -6.23
C ARG A 157 15.54 9.84 -5.25
N GLU A 158 15.13 9.81 -3.99
CA GLU A 158 15.69 8.90 -3.00
C GLU A 158 15.58 7.43 -3.43
N MET A 159 14.44 7.03 -4.00
CA MET A 159 14.25 5.68 -4.52
C MET A 159 15.18 5.36 -5.70
N ILE A 160 15.38 6.31 -6.61
CA ILE A 160 16.31 6.17 -7.74
C ILE A 160 17.74 6.03 -7.24
N GLU A 161 18.20 6.90 -6.33
CA GLU A 161 19.55 6.84 -5.77
C GLU A 161 19.79 5.58 -4.94
N ALA A 162 18.80 5.13 -4.17
CA ALA A 162 18.86 3.87 -3.47
C ALA A 162 19.02 2.69 -4.43
N ALA A 163 18.29 2.68 -5.53
CA ALA A 163 18.39 1.63 -6.54
C ALA A 163 19.77 1.62 -7.24
N LYS A 164 20.30 2.80 -7.61
CA LYS A 164 21.67 2.91 -8.16
C LYS A 164 22.71 2.34 -7.19
N LYS A 165 22.59 2.73 -5.92
CA LYS A 165 23.50 2.25 -4.86
C LYS A 165 23.44 0.74 -4.67
N VAL A 166 22.23 0.16 -4.60
CA VAL A 166 22.04 -1.27 -4.33
C VAL A 166 22.44 -2.13 -5.54
N THR A 167 22.10 -1.68 -6.74
CA THR A 167 22.41 -2.45 -7.97
C THR A 167 23.84 -2.24 -8.47
N GLY A 168 24.52 -1.19 -8.02
CA GLY A 168 25.83 -0.78 -8.54
C GLY A 168 25.77 -0.33 -10.00
N ARG A 169 24.59 0.02 -10.51
CA ARG A 169 24.38 0.41 -11.93
C ARG A 169 23.87 1.83 -12.02
N ASP A 170 24.43 2.58 -12.96
CA ASP A 170 23.89 3.87 -13.38
C ASP A 170 22.95 3.68 -14.57
N PHE A 171 21.90 4.48 -14.62
CA PHE A 171 20.89 4.47 -15.67
C PHE A 171 20.32 5.87 -15.88
N ALA A 172 19.77 6.14 -17.03
CA ALA A 172 19.20 7.45 -17.38
C ALA A 172 17.91 7.74 -16.61
N VAL A 173 17.77 9.01 -16.20
CA VAL A 173 16.60 9.58 -15.51
C VAL A 173 16.05 10.73 -16.32
#